data_259db625376af52401fefc93e8c48598
#
_entry.id   259db625376af52401fefc93e8c48598
#
_cell.length_a   1.000
_cell.length_b   1.000
_cell.length_c   1.000
_cell.angle_alpha   90.00
_cell.angle_beta   90.00
_cell.angle_gamma   90.00
#
_symmetry.space_group_name_H-M   'P 1'
#
loop_
_entity.id
_entity.type
_entity.pdbx_description
1 polymer ?
#
loop_
_entity_poly.entity_id
_entity_poly.type
_entity_poly.pdbx_seq_one_letter_code
_entity_poly.pdbx_strand_id
1 'polypeptide(L)'
;MVAPPPPLFVYADFEAMQNAEGVFVANLLCYSSTEEETIHVLEGEDCALQFLHDLDDLVNVPDRDQEREILVVFHDLKGFDGTFILHELYQHQREVVDQLTVGAKILSFKSGPIKIH
;
A
#
# COMPACT_ATOMS: atom_id res chain seq x y z
N MET A 1 16.80 13.82 23.36
CA MET A 1 16.09 12.75 22.63
C MET A 1 15.16 13.39 21.59
N VAL A 2 15.30 12.99 20.34
CA VAL A 2 14.45 13.51 19.28
C VAL A 2 13.20 12.63 19.20
N ALA A 3 12.01 13.24 19.21
CA ALA A 3 10.76 12.49 19.04
C ALA A 3 10.70 11.86 17.66
N PRO A 4 10.12 10.65 17.52
CA PRO A 4 9.93 10.05 16.22
C PRO A 4 9.02 10.93 15.35
N PRO A 5 9.19 10.92 14.03
CA PRO A 5 8.27 11.67 13.17
C PRO A 5 6.85 11.11 13.28
N PRO A 6 5.82 11.97 13.13
CA PRO A 6 4.45 11.48 13.16
C PRO A 6 4.18 10.55 11.97
N PRO A 7 3.25 9.57 12.11
CA PRO A 7 2.91 8.69 11.00
C PRO A 7 2.28 9.48 9.86
N LEU A 8 2.54 9.02 8.65
CA LEU A 8 1.93 9.57 7.44
C LEU A 8 0.71 8.74 7.07
N PHE A 9 -0.40 9.39 6.78
CA PHE A 9 -1.59 8.71 6.28
C PHE A 9 -1.62 8.80 4.76
N VAL A 10 -1.82 7.65 4.12
CA VAL A 10 -1.96 7.53 2.66
C VAL A 10 -3.30 6.87 2.37
N TYR A 11 -4.10 7.49 1.53
CA TYR A 11 -5.40 6.99 1.11
C TYR A 11 -5.27 6.47 -0.32
N ALA A 12 -5.68 5.22 -0.55
CA ALA A 12 -5.46 4.57 -1.83
C ALA A 12 -6.69 3.78 -2.28
N ASP A 13 -6.84 3.64 -3.59
CA ASP A 13 -7.90 2.88 -4.19
C ASP A 13 -7.41 2.26 -5.49
N PHE A 14 -7.66 0.94 -5.66
CA PHE A 14 -7.35 0.22 -6.89
C PHE A 14 -8.60 0.11 -7.76
N GLU A 15 -8.37 0.16 -9.08
CA GLU A 15 -9.32 -0.32 -10.06
C GLU A 15 -8.76 -1.60 -10.69
N ALA A 16 -9.63 -2.55 -10.91
CA ALA A 16 -9.27 -3.85 -11.46
C ALA A 16 -10.11 -4.17 -12.69
N MET A 17 -9.55 -4.96 -13.61
CA MET A 17 -10.26 -5.43 -14.78
C MET A 17 -9.89 -6.89 -15.03
N GLN A 18 -10.74 -7.60 -15.76
CA GLN A 18 -10.41 -8.95 -16.20
C GLN A 18 -9.49 -8.87 -17.42
N ASN A 19 -8.42 -9.67 -17.38
CA ASN A 19 -7.55 -9.81 -18.55
C ASN A 19 -8.15 -10.82 -19.55
N ALA A 20 -7.42 -11.10 -20.64
CA ALA A 20 -7.89 -12.01 -21.69
C ALA A 20 -8.16 -13.43 -21.17
N GLU A 21 -7.58 -13.81 -20.05
CA GLU A 21 -7.72 -15.13 -19.43
C GLU A 21 -8.84 -15.17 -18.38
N GLY A 22 -9.56 -14.05 -18.21
CA GLY A 22 -10.63 -13.94 -17.23
C GLY A 22 -10.18 -13.72 -15.79
N VAL A 23 -8.91 -13.40 -15.57
CA VAL A 23 -8.34 -13.15 -14.25
C VAL A 23 -8.41 -11.66 -13.94
N PHE A 24 -8.86 -11.32 -12.73
CA PHE A 24 -8.84 -9.92 -12.29
C PHE A 24 -7.41 -9.47 -12.00
N VAL A 25 -7.02 -8.35 -12.61
CA VAL A 25 -5.70 -7.74 -12.40
C VAL A 25 -5.92 -6.25 -12.08
N ALA A 26 -5.07 -5.72 -11.21
CA ALA A 26 -5.07 -4.29 -10.96
C ALA A 26 -4.50 -3.57 -12.18
N ASN A 27 -5.17 -2.52 -12.63
CA ASN A 27 -4.72 -1.75 -13.79
C ASN A 27 -4.61 -0.26 -13.53
N LEU A 28 -5.07 0.19 -12.37
CA LEU A 28 -5.03 1.59 -11.98
C LEU A 28 -4.99 1.69 -10.46
N LEU A 29 -4.18 2.57 -9.93
CA LEU A 29 -4.19 2.91 -8.52
C LEU A 29 -4.10 4.42 -8.38
N CYS A 30 -5.00 4.99 -7.58
CA CYS A 30 -4.94 6.39 -7.20
C CYS A 30 -4.63 6.48 -5.72
N TYR A 31 -3.74 7.39 -5.33
CA TYR A 31 -3.46 7.61 -3.93
C TYR A 31 -3.13 9.08 -3.63
N SER A 32 -3.35 9.46 -2.38
CA SER A 32 -2.99 10.77 -1.87
C SER A 32 -2.47 10.61 -0.44
N SER A 33 -1.77 11.62 0.04
CA SER A 33 -1.27 11.60 1.42
C SER A 33 -1.63 12.89 2.15
N THR A 34 -1.51 12.87 3.48
CA THR A 34 -1.77 14.05 4.29
C THR A 34 -0.69 15.12 4.15
N GLU A 35 0.45 14.81 3.53
CA GLU A 35 1.52 15.79 3.30
C GLU A 35 1.31 16.67 2.08
N GLU A 36 0.52 16.20 1.11
CA GLU A 36 0.33 16.96 -0.13
C GLU A 36 -1.10 16.82 -0.63
N GLU A 37 -1.54 17.83 -1.37
CA GLU A 37 -2.90 17.83 -1.93
C GLU A 37 -3.00 17.10 -3.26
N THR A 38 -1.87 16.69 -3.82
CA THR A 38 -1.81 16.06 -5.13
C THR A 38 -2.32 14.62 -5.07
N ILE A 39 -3.14 14.24 -6.04
CA ILE A 39 -3.55 12.86 -6.24
C ILE A 39 -2.60 12.23 -7.25
N HIS A 40 -1.98 11.12 -6.85
CA HIS A 40 -1.10 10.35 -7.74
C HIS A 40 -1.90 9.26 -8.43
N VAL A 41 -1.67 9.09 -9.72
CA VAL A 41 -2.33 8.07 -10.53
C VAL A 41 -1.27 7.17 -11.13
N LEU A 42 -1.33 5.88 -10.81
CA LEU A 42 -0.43 4.85 -11.33
C LEU A 42 -1.24 3.95 -12.26
N GLU A 43 -0.81 3.83 -13.51
CA GLU A 43 -1.51 3.05 -14.52
C GLU A 43 -0.71 1.79 -14.87
N GLY A 44 -1.43 0.73 -15.28
CA GLY A 44 -0.85 -0.50 -15.73
C GLY A 44 -0.90 -1.62 -14.71
N GLU A 45 -0.55 -2.83 -15.15
CA GLU A 45 -0.61 -4.03 -14.30
C GLU A 45 0.45 -4.02 -13.19
N ASP A 46 1.48 -3.20 -13.29
CA ASP A 46 2.52 -3.06 -12.28
C ASP A 46 2.24 -1.92 -11.30
N CYS A 47 1.03 -1.36 -11.29
CA CYS A 47 0.70 -0.22 -10.42
C CYS A 47 0.88 -0.54 -8.94
N ALA A 48 0.60 -1.78 -8.49
CA ALA A 48 0.83 -2.17 -7.10
C ALA A 48 2.31 -2.15 -6.75
N LEU A 49 3.17 -2.62 -7.63
CA LEU A 49 4.62 -2.59 -7.41
C LEU A 49 5.14 -1.15 -7.37
N GLN A 50 4.69 -0.31 -8.30
CA GLN A 50 5.05 1.11 -8.31
C GLN A 50 4.62 1.80 -7.02
N PHE A 51 3.43 1.47 -6.52
CA PHE A 51 2.92 2.01 -5.26
C PHE A 51 3.84 1.63 -4.09
N LEU A 52 4.28 0.37 -4.02
CA LEU A 52 5.20 -0.06 -2.97
C LEU A 52 6.53 0.70 -3.02
N HIS A 53 7.05 0.95 -4.23
CA HIS A 53 8.27 1.75 -4.39
C HIS A 53 8.05 3.20 -3.90
N ASP A 54 6.90 3.80 -4.22
CA ASP A 54 6.56 5.13 -3.75
C ASP A 54 6.44 5.17 -2.23
N LEU A 55 5.84 4.14 -1.62
CA LEU A 55 5.73 4.05 -0.16
C LEU A 55 7.11 3.91 0.49
N ASP A 56 8.02 3.13 -0.11
CA ASP A 56 9.38 3.01 0.39
C ASP A 56 10.09 4.37 0.41
N ASP A 57 9.87 5.19 -0.60
CA ASP A 57 10.43 6.55 -0.65
C ASP A 57 9.82 7.43 0.44
N LEU A 58 8.53 7.27 0.73
CA LEU A 58 7.84 8.05 1.76
C LEU A 58 8.24 7.66 3.17
N VAL A 59 8.72 6.44 3.38
CA VAL A 59 9.19 5.98 4.70
C VAL A 59 10.35 6.85 5.20
N ASN A 60 11.20 7.30 4.29
CA ASN A 60 12.38 8.09 4.64
C ASN A 60 12.02 9.57 4.71
N VAL A 61 12.11 10.14 5.92
CA VAL A 61 11.85 11.57 6.12
C VAL A 61 13.08 12.37 5.69
N PRO A 62 12.95 13.38 4.81
CA PRO A 62 14.07 14.22 4.43
C PRO A 62 14.75 14.84 5.64
N ASP A 63 16.09 14.87 5.63
CA ASP A 63 16.92 15.45 6.68
C ASP A 63 16.80 14.78 8.06
N ARG A 64 16.30 13.54 8.10
CA ARG A 64 16.22 12.76 9.34
C ARG A 64 16.74 11.35 9.10
N ASP A 65 17.44 10.80 10.09
CA ASP A 65 17.95 9.42 10.07
C ASP A 65 16.90 8.40 10.49
N GLN A 66 15.69 8.85 10.86
CA GLN A 66 14.63 7.97 11.34
C GLN A 66 13.60 7.73 10.26
N GLU A 67 13.18 6.46 10.15
CA GLU A 67 12.04 6.08 9.33
C GLU A 67 10.74 6.45 10.04
N ARG A 68 9.74 6.85 9.26
CA ARG A 68 8.41 7.07 9.79
C ARG A 68 7.49 5.92 9.43
N GLU A 69 6.44 5.74 10.24
CA GLU A 69 5.39 4.80 9.92
C GLU A 69 4.48 5.37 8.83
N ILE A 70 4.09 4.52 7.90
CA ILE A 70 3.11 4.85 6.88
C ILE A 70 1.85 4.05 7.16
N LEU A 71 0.72 4.75 7.27
CA LEU A 71 -0.58 4.14 7.45
C LEU A 71 -1.35 4.27 6.15
N VAL A 72 -1.49 3.16 5.44
CA VAL A 72 -2.22 3.13 4.16
C VAL A 72 -3.64 2.67 4.40
N VAL A 73 -4.60 3.48 3.99
CA VAL A 73 -6.03 3.18 4.12
C VAL A 73 -6.60 2.96 2.73
N PHE A 74 -7.10 1.75 2.48
CA PHE A 74 -7.78 1.42 1.23
C PHE A 74 -9.29 1.53 1.41
N HIS A 75 -9.96 1.99 0.36
CA HIS A 75 -11.40 2.06 0.34
C HIS A 75 -12.04 0.66 0.48
N ASP A 76 -11.45 -0.34 -0.13
CA ASP A 76 -12.01 -1.70 -0.16
C ASP A 76 -10.92 -2.76 0.00
N LEU A 77 -10.20 -2.73 1.13
CA LEU A 77 -9.15 -3.71 1.40
C LEU A 77 -9.70 -5.14 1.44
N LYS A 78 -10.93 -5.32 1.90
CA LYS A 78 -11.58 -6.63 2.00
C LYS A 78 -11.86 -7.26 0.63
N GLY A 79 -11.91 -6.46 -0.44
CA GLY A 79 -12.09 -6.93 -1.79
C GLY A 79 -10.76 -7.30 -2.43
N PHE A 80 -10.51 -6.73 -3.61
CA PHE A 80 -9.30 -7.06 -4.38
C PHE A 80 -8.05 -6.32 -3.89
N ASP A 81 -8.20 -5.15 -3.27
CA ASP A 81 -7.08 -4.26 -2.95
C ASP A 81 -6.03 -4.96 -2.08
N GLY A 82 -6.47 -5.65 -1.03
CA GLY A 82 -5.57 -6.38 -0.15
C GLY A 82 -4.82 -7.50 -0.85
N THR A 83 -5.50 -8.21 -1.74
CA THR A 83 -4.90 -9.30 -2.50
C THR A 83 -3.80 -8.79 -3.43
N PHE A 84 -4.01 -7.68 -4.11
CA PHE A 84 -3.02 -7.11 -5.01
C PHE A 84 -1.74 -6.73 -4.26
N ILE A 85 -1.88 -6.07 -3.12
CA ILE A 85 -0.72 -5.65 -2.32
C ILE A 85 0.00 -6.86 -1.73
N LEU A 86 -0.72 -7.82 -1.15
CA LEU A 86 -0.11 -9.02 -0.58
C LEU A 86 0.66 -9.80 -1.62
N HIS A 87 0.10 -9.93 -2.83
CA HIS A 87 0.78 -10.62 -3.91
C HIS A 87 2.14 -10.01 -4.22
N GLU A 88 2.21 -8.68 -4.32
CA GLU A 88 3.46 -7.99 -4.57
C GLU A 88 4.45 -8.14 -3.41
N LEU A 89 3.99 -8.05 -2.17
CA LEU A 89 4.86 -8.21 -1.00
C LEU A 89 5.48 -9.61 -0.97
N TYR A 90 4.69 -10.64 -1.20
CA TYR A 90 5.19 -12.03 -1.22
C TYR A 90 6.11 -12.29 -2.41
N GLN A 91 5.79 -11.76 -3.57
CA GLN A 91 6.60 -11.94 -4.78
C GLN A 91 7.99 -11.33 -4.61
N HIS A 92 8.11 -10.24 -3.86
CA HIS A 92 9.38 -9.59 -3.59
C HIS A 92 9.98 -10.01 -2.24
N GLN A 93 9.48 -11.10 -1.65
CA GLN A 93 10.00 -11.70 -0.42
C GLN A 93 10.00 -10.74 0.77
N ARG A 94 9.04 -9.82 0.82
CA ARG A 94 8.89 -8.89 1.93
C ARG A 94 8.12 -9.57 3.06
N GLU A 95 8.53 -9.31 4.31
CA GLU A 95 7.87 -9.87 5.48
C GLU A 95 6.52 -9.22 5.68
N VAL A 96 5.49 -10.06 5.91
CA VAL A 96 4.14 -9.62 6.25
C VAL A 96 3.80 -10.16 7.63
N VAL A 97 3.45 -9.26 8.56
CA VAL A 97 3.10 -9.63 9.94
C VAL A 97 1.76 -9.00 10.32
N ASP A 98 1.23 -9.45 11.46
CA ASP A 98 0.00 -8.91 12.04
C ASP A 98 -1.18 -8.94 11.07
N GLN A 99 -1.26 -9.96 10.22
CA GLN A 99 -2.36 -10.11 9.28
C GLN A 99 -3.64 -10.47 10.03
N LEU A 100 -4.64 -9.60 9.92
CA LEU A 100 -5.96 -9.80 10.50
C LEU A 100 -6.93 -10.18 9.39
N THR A 101 -7.56 -11.34 9.51
CA THR A 101 -8.51 -11.82 8.51
C THR A 101 -9.80 -12.28 9.19
N VAL A 102 -10.91 -12.20 8.45
CA VAL A 102 -12.20 -12.79 8.84
C VAL A 102 -12.66 -13.64 7.66
N GLY A 103 -12.62 -14.98 7.84
CA GLY A 103 -12.84 -15.89 6.72
C GLY A 103 -11.77 -15.68 5.65
N ALA A 104 -12.21 -15.44 4.42
CA ALA A 104 -11.29 -15.17 3.29
C ALA A 104 -10.99 -13.67 3.14
N LYS A 105 -11.52 -12.81 4.02
CA LYS A 105 -11.38 -11.35 3.88
C LYS A 105 -10.21 -10.84 4.70
N ILE A 106 -9.38 -10.03 4.08
CA ILE A 106 -8.23 -9.39 4.71
C ILE A 106 -8.65 -8.03 5.26
N LEU A 107 -8.43 -7.81 6.56
CA LEU A 107 -8.80 -6.56 7.23
C LEU A 107 -7.61 -5.62 7.42
N SER A 108 -6.44 -6.16 7.73
CA SER A 108 -5.21 -5.37 7.88
C SER A 108 -3.99 -6.27 7.88
N PHE A 109 -2.83 -5.68 7.62
CA PHE A 109 -1.53 -6.35 7.75
C PHE A 109 -0.44 -5.29 7.80
N LYS A 110 0.78 -5.73 8.10
CA LYS A 110 1.93 -4.82 8.24
C LYS A 110 3.14 -5.42 7.54
N SER A 111 3.93 -4.57 6.89
CA SER A 111 5.22 -4.93 6.32
C SER A 111 6.21 -3.84 6.64
N GLY A 112 7.16 -4.13 7.56
CA GLY A 112 8.10 -3.13 8.05
C GLY A 112 7.38 -1.92 8.64
N PRO A 113 7.73 -0.69 8.24
CA PRO A 113 7.08 0.51 8.75
C PRO A 113 5.73 0.83 8.08
N ILE A 114 5.28 -0.01 7.13
CA ILE A 114 4.06 0.21 6.37
C ILE A 114 2.94 -0.65 6.95
N LYS A 115 1.87 0.00 7.42
CA LYS A 115 0.68 -0.66 7.93
C LYS A 115 -0.48 -0.41 6.97
N ILE A 116 -1.21 -1.46 6.63
CA ILE A 116 -2.26 -1.40 5.62
C ILE A 116 -3.58 -1.82 6.25
N HIS A 117 -4.58 -0.99 6.04
CA HIS A 117 -5.94 -1.22 6.49
C HIS A 117 -6.92 -1.21 5.34
#